data_1c13113c301c8d6ef8c4b0690fd5e521
#
_entry.id   1c13113c301c8d6ef8c4b0690fd5e521
#
_cell.length_a   1.000
_cell.length_b   1.000
_cell.length_c   1.000
_cell.angle_alpha   90.00
_cell.angle_beta   90.00
_cell.angle_gamma   90.00
#
_symmetry.space_group_name_H-M   'P 1'
#
loop_
_entity.id
_entity.type
_entity.pdbx_description
1 polymer ?
#
loop_
_entity_poly.entity_id
_entity_poly.type
_entity_poly.pdbx_seq_one_letter_code
_entity_poly.pdbx_strand_id
1 'polypeptide(L)'
;MSNTANTGAFEGHKKLERNVTLLAALTLGVVAIGGIVEIAPLFWIDNTIEKVEGMRPYTPLEQAGRDIYIREGCYVCHSQMIRPFRDEVERYGHYSLAAESMYDHPFQWGSKRTGPDLARVGNKYSDAWHVQHLKAPRSVVPESIMPNYSFLAEAPLKVPDVAANLTALRHVGVPYSDKDIAAAKTDLEAQANPEADAGDLAARYPKAQIRDFDGDPKRVTEMDALVAYLQMLGTMVDVNSAAAQEELSGKPQAGEKGK
;
A
#
# COMPACT_ATOMS: atom_id res chain seq x y z
N MET A 1 -58.84 30.91 16.01
CA MET A 1 -57.69 31.49 15.30
C MET A 1 -56.95 30.35 14.64
N SER A 2 -57.21 30.09 13.36
CA SER A 2 -56.61 28.99 12.61
C SER A 2 -55.21 29.40 12.18
N ASN A 3 -54.24 28.63 12.62
CA ASN A 3 -52.85 28.80 12.29
C ASN A 3 -52.64 28.28 10.86
N THR A 4 -52.75 29.15 9.87
CA THR A 4 -52.38 28.88 8.47
C THR A 4 -50.84 28.96 8.35
N ALA A 5 -50.14 28.03 9.00
CA ALA A 5 -48.70 27.89 8.82
C ALA A 5 -48.46 27.38 7.40
N ASN A 6 -47.77 28.16 6.68
CA ASN A 6 -47.10 28.05 5.38
C ASN A 6 -46.85 26.58 4.90
N THR A 7 -47.91 25.93 4.40
CA THR A 7 -47.84 24.53 3.91
C THR A 7 -47.25 24.41 2.51
N GLY A 8 -47.04 25.52 1.80
CA GLY A 8 -46.54 25.51 0.42
C GLY A 8 -45.10 25.03 0.24
N ALA A 9 -44.22 25.34 1.19
CA ALA A 9 -42.82 24.89 1.13
C ALA A 9 -42.69 23.36 1.32
N PHE A 10 -43.52 22.77 2.17
CA PHE A 10 -43.52 21.33 2.43
C PHE A 10 -44.23 20.51 1.34
N GLU A 11 -45.07 21.09 0.53
CA GLU A 11 -45.72 20.38 -0.60
C GLU A 11 -44.73 20.06 -1.72
N GLY A 12 -43.77 20.94 -1.99
CA GLY A 12 -42.67 20.70 -2.91
C GLY A 12 -41.77 19.54 -2.44
N HIS A 13 -41.42 19.54 -1.16
CA HIS A 13 -40.65 18.47 -0.54
C HIS A 13 -41.35 17.11 -0.61
N LYS A 14 -42.64 17.03 -0.34
CA LYS A 14 -43.40 15.79 -0.45
C LYS A 14 -43.37 15.17 -1.84
N LYS A 15 -43.36 15.96 -2.91
CA LYS A 15 -43.25 15.46 -4.29
C LYS A 15 -41.89 14.82 -4.53
N LEU A 16 -40.83 15.44 -3.97
CA LEU A 16 -39.47 14.95 -4.07
C LEU A 16 -39.29 13.66 -3.29
N GLU A 17 -39.66 13.66 -2.01
CA GLU A 17 -39.48 12.53 -1.10
C GLU A 17 -40.30 11.29 -1.49
N ARG A 18 -41.49 11.50 -2.11
CA ARG A 18 -42.38 10.43 -2.56
C ARG A 18 -41.98 9.83 -3.90
N ASN A 19 -41.10 10.47 -4.66
CA ASN A 19 -40.62 10.00 -5.95
C ASN A 19 -39.16 9.56 -5.81
N VAL A 20 -38.95 8.25 -5.60
CA VAL A 20 -37.62 7.65 -5.36
C VAL A 20 -36.67 7.95 -6.51
N THR A 21 -37.13 7.89 -7.74
CA THR A 21 -36.28 8.16 -8.93
C THR A 21 -35.83 9.61 -8.97
N LEU A 22 -36.73 10.54 -8.72
CA LEU A 22 -36.42 11.98 -8.72
C LEU A 22 -35.47 12.31 -7.53
N LEU A 23 -35.77 11.77 -6.36
CA LEU A 23 -34.92 11.94 -5.18
C LEU A 23 -33.51 11.42 -5.44
N ALA A 24 -33.38 10.20 -5.96
CA ALA A 24 -32.08 9.59 -6.27
C ALA A 24 -31.30 10.40 -7.33
N ALA A 25 -31.97 10.85 -8.40
CA ALA A 25 -31.34 11.64 -9.45
C ALA A 25 -30.83 12.99 -8.94
N LEU A 26 -31.62 13.69 -8.13
CA LEU A 26 -31.21 14.98 -7.58
C LEU A 26 -30.13 14.84 -6.51
N THR A 27 -30.21 13.82 -5.67
CA THR A 27 -29.16 13.50 -4.69
C THR A 27 -27.87 13.20 -5.40
N LEU A 28 -27.86 12.34 -6.42
CA LEU A 28 -26.71 12.03 -7.23
C LEU A 28 -26.12 13.30 -7.88
N GLY A 29 -26.95 14.15 -8.43
CA GLY A 29 -26.53 15.43 -9.05
C GLY A 29 -25.82 16.35 -8.05
N VAL A 30 -26.39 16.54 -6.87
CA VAL A 30 -25.81 17.42 -5.83
C VAL A 30 -24.51 16.84 -5.30
N VAL A 31 -24.47 15.52 -5.01
CA VAL A 31 -23.27 14.84 -4.53
C VAL A 31 -22.16 14.84 -5.60
N ALA A 32 -22.54 14.66 -6.88
CA ALA A 32 -21.58 14.71 -7.99
C ALA A 32 -20.94 16.10 -8.14
N ILE A 33 -21.70 17.18 -7.98
CA ILE A 33 -21.14 18.54 -8.01
C ILE A 33 -20.11 18.73 -6.91
N GLY A 34 -20.43 18.36 -5.66
CA GLY A 34 -19.50 18.44 -4.54
C GLY A 34 -18.26 17.58 -4.77
N GLY A 35 -18.43 16.33 -5.21
CA GLY A 35 -17.33 15.43 -5.52
C GLY A 35 -16.43 15.95 -6.64
N ILE A 36 -16.99 16.52 -7.71
CA ILE A 36 -16.21 17.08 -8.81
C ILE A 36 -15.39 18.30 -8.34
N VAL A 37 -15.98 19.18 -7.53
CA VAL A 37 -15.29 20.36 -7.00
C VAL A 37 -14.07 19.97 -6.16
N GLU A 38 -14.15 18.88 -5.40
CA GLU A 38 -13.05 18.37 -4.58
C GLU A 38 -12.04 17.56 -5.39
N ILE A 39 -12.48 16.70 -6.30
CA ILE A 39 -11.63 15.73 -6.99
C ILE A 39 -10.95 16.37 -8.21
N ALA A 40 -11.65 17.20 -8.99
CA ALA A 40 -11.11 17.73 -10.23
C ALA A 40 -9.79 18.51 -10.02
N PRO A 41 -9.63 19.39 -9.02
CA PRO A 41 -8.36 20.09 -8.79
C PRO A 41 -7.17 19.18 -8.55
N LEU A 42 -7.38 17.98 -7.98
CA LEU A 42 -6.29 17.04 -7.67
C LEU A 42 -5.56 16.54 -8.92
N PHE A 43 -6.19 16.60 -10.10
CA PHE A 43 -5.54 16.24 -11.36
C PHE A 43 -4.54 17.30 -11.87
N TRP A 44 -4.57 18.51 -11.32
CA TRP A 44 -3.68 19.63 -11.70
C TRP A 44 -2.81 20.13 -10.57
N ILE A 45 -2.97 19.60 -9.35
CA ILE A 45 -2.13 19.98 -8.21
C ILE A 45 -0.94 19.01 -8.14
N ASP A 46 0.24 19.48 -8.53
CA ASP A 46 1.47 18.68 -8.51
C ASP A 46 2.02 18.40 -7.10
N ASN A 47 1.58 19.18 -6.10
CA ASN A 47 2.08 19.07 -4.72
C ASN A 47 1.30 18.11 -3.83
N THR A 48 0.39 17.30 -4.39
CA THR A 48 -0.43 16.37 -3.61
C THR A 48 0.38 15.16 -3.11
N ILE A 49 1.43 14.79 -3.84
CA ILE A 49 2.34 13.69 -3.50
C ILE A 49 3.76 14.26 -3.56
N GLU A 50 4.50 14.10 -2.47
CA GLU A 50 5.90 14.53 -2.40
C GLU A 50 6.73 13.75 -3.44
N LYS A 51 7.59 14.45 -4.17
CA LYS A 51 8.55 13.85 -5.10
C LYS A 51 9.75 13.37 -4.30
N VAL A 52 9.76 12.12 -3.88
CA VAL A 52 10.87 11.51 -3.15
C VAL A 52 11.60 10.52 -4.01
N GLU A 53 12.93 10.59 -4.01
CA GLU A 53 13.75 9.63 -4.71
C GLU A 53 13.71 8.25 -4.05
N GLY A 54 13.84 7.21 -4.85
CA GLY A 54 13.93 5.83 -4.38
C GLY A 54 12.63 5.05 -4.43
N MET A 55 11.49 5.70 -4.65
CA MET A 55 10.22 5.00 -4.84
C MET A 55 10.22 4.25 -6.17
N ARG A 56 9.83 3.00 -6.13
CA ARG A 56 9.66 2.11 -7.28
C ARG A 56 8.41 1.25 -7.12
N PRO A 57 7.86 0.70 -8.22
CA PRO A 57 6.86 -0.36 -8.13
C PRO A 57 7.40 -1.57 -7.34
N TYR A 58 6.50 -2.33 -6.75
CA TYR A 58 6.85 -3.59 -6.12
C TYR A 58 7.42 -4.57 -7.13
N THR A 59 8.40 -5.38 -6.72
CA THR A 59 8.79 -6.53 -7.53
C THR A 59 7.63 -7.52 -7.64
N PRO A 60 7.65 -8.44 -8.60
CA PRO A 60 6.61 -9.47 -8.70
C PRO A 60 6.42 -10.29 -7.41
N LEU A 61 7.50 -10.59 -6.68
CA LEU A 61 7.44 -11.33 -5.41
C LEU A 61 6.85 -10.46 -4.29
N GLU A 62 7.31 -9.20 -4.16
CA GLU A 62 6.78 -8.23 -3.19
C GLU A 62 5.29 -7.97 -3.43
N GLN A 63 4.88 -7.86 -4.71
CA GLN A 63 3.46 -7.70 -5.05
C GLN A 63 2.64 -8.93 -4.68
N ALA A 64 3.14 -10.14 -4.94
CA ALA A 64 2.48 -11.36 -4.51
C ALA A 64 2.35 -11.42 -2.98
N GLY A 65 3.39 -10.99 -2.27
CA GLY A 65 3.37 -10.89 -0.80
C GLY A 65 2.34 -9.89 -0.30
N ARG A 66 2.18 -8.75 -0.99
CA ARG A 66 1.14 -7.77 -0.70
C ARG A 66 -0.26 -8.35 -0.93
N ASP A 67 -0.44 -9.10 -1.99
CA ASP A 67 -1.73 -9.75 -2.28
C ASP A 67 -2.08 -10.78 -1.19
N ILE A 68 -1.11 -11.52 -0.68
CA ILE A 68 -1.26 -12.43 0.46
C ILE A 68 -1.59 -11.64 1.74
N TYR A 69 -0.90 -10.54 2.01
CA TYR A 69 -1.17 -9.65 3.15
C TYR A 69 -2.62 -9.17 3.17
N ILE A 70 -3.16 -8.82 1.99
CA ILE A 70 -4.57 -8.40 1.84
C ILE A 70 -5.49 -9.60 1.99
N ARG A 71 -5.19 -10.72 1.35
CA ARG A 71 -6.00 -11.95 1.39
C ARG A 71 -6.17 -12.48 2.81
N GLU A 72 -5.09 -12.49 3.58
CA GLU A 72 -5.10 -12.96 4.97
C GLU A 72 -5.65 -11.93 5.96
N GLY A 73 -5.96 -10.71 5.51
CA GLY A 73 -6.58 -9.68 6.33
C GLY A 73 -5.66 -9.05 7.37
N CYS A 74 -4.35 -9.05 7.15
CA CYS A 74 -3.37 -8.50 8.10
C CYS A 74 -3.66 -7.04 8.45
N TYR A 75 -4.17 -6.26 7.48
CA TYR A 75 -4.56 -4.86 7.64
C TYR A 75 -5.75 -4.63 8.61
N VAL A 76 -6.49 -5.68 8.98
CA VAL A 76 -7.58 -5.58 9.97
C VAL A 76 -7.02 -5.35 11.37
N CYS A 77 -5.84 -5.92 11.67
CA CYS A 77 -5.18 -5.82 12.98
C CYS A 77 -3.96 -4.89 12.96
N HIS A 78 -3.29 -4.73 11.83
CA HIS A 78 -2.11 -3.90 11.65
C HIS A 78 -2.41 -2.69 10.76
N SER A 79 -2.05 -1.50 11.19
CA SER A 79 -2.00 -0.34 10.31
C SER A 79 -0.66 -0.31 9.53
N GLN A 80 -0.61 0.45 8.46
CA GLN A 80 0.57 0.67 7.62
C GLN A 80 0.70 2.16 7.29
N MET A 81 0.44 3.01 8.26
CA MET A 81 0.59 4.46 8.17
C MET A 81 0.88 5.04 9.54
N ILE A 82 2.07 5.62 9.68
CA ILE A 82 2.47 6.37 10.86
C ILE A 82 2.02 7.81 10.69
N ARG A 83 1.19 8.30 11.60
CA ARG A 83 0.69 9.67 11.57
C ARG A 83 1.77 10.65 12.06
N PRO A 84 1.74 11.94 11.69
CA PRO A 84 2.74 12.94 12.09
C PRO A 84 2.51 13.43 13.54
N PHE A 85 2.27 12.49 14.46
CA PHE A 85 2.16 12.76 15.89
C PHE A 85 3.43 12.32 16.61
N ARG A 86 3.85 13.09 17.59
CA ARG A 86 5.09 12.86 18.33
C ARG A 86 5.19 11.45 18.91
N ASP A 87 4.14 10.99 19.58
CA ASP A 87 4.06 9.66 20.18
C ASP A 87 4.19 8.52 19.16
N GLU A 88 3.64 8.70 17.96
CA GLU A 88 3.76 7.71 16.88
C GLU A 88 5.16 7.69 16.26
N VAL A 89 5.72 8.87 16.01
CA VAL A 89 7.08 9.00 15.48
C VAL A 89 8.12 8.46 16.45
N GLU A 90 7.97 8.72 17.74
CA GLU A 90 8.86 8.17 18.78
C GLU A 90 8.75 6.64 18.88
N ARG A 91 7.56 6.08 18.65
CA ARG A 91 7.31 4.64 18.76
C ARG A 91 7.70 3.85 17.50
N TYR A 92 7.38 4.36 16.34
CA TYR A 92 7.47 3.61 15.07
C TYR A 92 8.55 4.14 14.11
N GLY A 93 9.01 5.35 14.29
CA GLY A 93 9.91 6.06 13.38
C GLY A 93 9.21 7.15 12.59
N HIS A 94 9.85 7.66 11.55
CA HIS A 94 9.34 8.78 10.75
C HIS A 94 7.91 8.51 10.24
N TYR A 95 7.05 9.56 10.26
CA TYR A 95 5.69 9.46 9.74
C TYR A 95 5.69 9.05 8.25
N SER A 96 4.60 8.42 7.83
CA SER A 96 4.45 7.94 6.46
C SER A 96 4.23 9.09 5.48
N LEU A 97 4.93 9.05 4.36
CA LEU A 97 4.77 9.99 3.25
C LEU A 97 3.72 9.46 2.28
N ALA A 98 2.99 10.37 1.62
CA ALA A 98 2.03 9.99 0.58
C ALA A 98 2.72 9.23 -0.57
N ALA A 99 3.95 9.61 -0.90
CA ALA A 99 4.76 8.94 -1.90
C ALA A 99 5.01 7.45 -1.63
N GLU A 100 5.08 7.03 -0.37
CA GLU A 100 5.33 5.62 -0.01
C GLU A 100 4.18 4.69 -0.40
N SER A 101 2.97 5.22 -0.60
CA SER A 101 1.79 4.47 -1.02
C SER A 101 1.33 4.80 -2.44
N MET A 102 2.10 5.57 -3.21
CA MET A 102 1.67 6.07 -4.53
C MET A 102 1.34 4.97 -5.54
N TYR A 103 1.90 3.77 -5.37
CA TYR A 103 1.66 2.60 -6.22
C TYR A 103 0.73 1.57 -5.56
N ASP A 104 0.16 1.88 -4.40
CA ASP A 104 -0.73 0.98 -3.69
C ASP A 104 -2.16 1.02 -4.23
N HIS A 105 -2.66 -0.10 -4.67
CA HIS A 105 -4.02 -0.29 -5.14
C HIS A 105 -4.62 -1.55 -4.51
N PRO A 106 -5.47 -1.41 -3.46
CA PRO A 106 -5.83 -0.23 -2.67
C PRO A 106 -4.78 0.12 -1.61
N PHE A 107 -4.89 1.33 -1.04
CA PHE A 107 -4.08 1.74 0.12
C PHE A 107 -4.32 0.83 1.33
N GLN A 108 -3.25 0.55 2.09
CA GLN A 108 -3.28 -0.32 3.27
C GLN A 108 -3.09 0.45 4.58
N TRP A 109 -3.55 1.66 4.67
CA TRP A 109 -3.29 2.53 5.82
C TRP A 109 -3.78 1.95 7.14
N GLY A 110 -4.97 1.35 7.17
CA GLY A 110 -5.59 0.77 8.36
C GLY A 110 -6.04 1.82 9.37
N SER A 111 -7.12 1.50 10.09
CA SER A 111 -7.66 2.38 11.14
C SER A 111 -7.51 1.79 12.54
N LYS A 112 -7.02 0.56 12.66
CA LYS A 112 -6.88 -0.16 13.91
C LYS A 112 -5.46 -0.68 14.08
N ARG A 113 -5.01 -0.78 15.32
CA ARG A 113 -3.72 -1.29 15.74
C ARG A 113 -3.90 -2.27 16.89
N THR A 114 -4.57 -3.39 16.62
CA THR A 114 -4.56 -4.55 17.54
C THR A 114 -3.14 -5.08 17.64
N GLY A 115 -2.42 -5.13 16.51
CA GLY A 115 -0.97 -5.25 16.43
C GLY A 115 -0.30 -3.90 16.14
N PRO A 116 1.04 -3.83 16.12
CA PRO A 116 1.80 -2.61 15.82
C PRO A 116 1.62 -2.18 14.36
N ASP A 117 1.95 -0.90 14.08
CA ASP A 117 2.07 -0.38 12.72
C ASP A 117 3.25 -1.02 11.98
N LEU A 118 3.05 -1.36 10.71
CA LEU A 118 4.03 -2.08 9.89
C LEU A 118 4.77 -1.20 8.86
N ALA A 119 4.45 0.09 8.77
CA ALA A 119 5.05 0.97 7.75
C ALA A 119 6.58 1.07 7.82
N ARG A 120 7.18 0.77 8.97
CA ARG A 120 8.65 0.76 9.18
C ARG A 120 9.16 -0.58 9.68
N VAL A 121 8.53 -1.68 9.27
CA VAL A 121 8.92 -3.02 9.75
C VAL A 121 10.09 -3.58 8.96
N GLY A 122 10.29 -3.15 7.72
CA GLY A 122 11.38 -3.63 6.85
C GLY A 122 12.75 -3.43 7.48
N ASN A 123 13.56 -4.48 7.44
CA ASN A 123 14.90 -4.56 8.04
C ASN A 123 14.94 -4.36 9.57
N LYS A 124 13.79 -4.28 10.25
CA LYS A 124 13.72 -4.16 11.71
C LYS A 124 13.96 -5.51 12.40
N TYR A 125 13.50 -6.58 11.80
CA TYR A 125 13.64 -7.94 12.26
C TYR A 125 14.22 -8.81 11.14
N SER A 126 14.90 -9.90 11.51
CA SER A 126 15.40 -10.87 10.51
C SER A 126 14.27 -11.64 9.83
N ASP A 127 14.55 -12.21 8.67
CA ASP A 127 13.60 -13.07 7.96
C ASP A 127 13.18 -14.25 8.84
N ALA A 128 14.15 -14.91 9.50
CA ALA A 128 13.86 -15.99 10.43
C ALA A 128 12.93 -15.58 11.58
N TRP A 129 13.05 -14.34 12.07
CA TRP A 129 12.13 -13.82 13.07
C TRP A 129 10.72 -13.65 12.49
N HIS A 130 10.59 -13.11 11.27
CA HIS A 130 9.28 -12.97 10.61
C HIS A 130 8.63 -14.33 10.38
N VAL A 131 9.39 -15.29 9.86
CA VAL A 131 8.91 -16.68 9.65
C VAL A 131 8.44 -17.30 10.95
N GLN A 132 9.24 -17.20 12.02
CA GLN A 132 8.90 -17.75 13.32
C GLN A 132 7.67 -17.04 13.93
N HIS A 133 7.59 -15.71 13.78
CA HIS A 133 6.45 -14.93 14.27
C HIS A 133 5.16 -15.29 13.52
N LEU A 134 5.22 -15.46 12.22
CA LEU A 134 4.05 -15.85 11.41
C LEU A 134 3.62 -17.31 11.70
N LYS A 135 4.58 -18.21 11.88
CA LYS A 135 4.28 -19.62 12.22
C LYS A 135 3.71 -19.79 13.63
N ALA A 136 4.29 -19.10 14.59
CA ALA A 136 3.95 -19.24 16.01
C ALA A 136 4.18 -17.92 16.75
N PRO A 137 3.26 -16.94 16.67
CA PRO A 137 3.46 -15.60 17.23
C PRO A 137 3.87 -15.60 18.70
N ARG A 138 3.29 -16.47 19.49
CA ARG A 138 3.58 -16.58 20.94
C ARG A 138 4.97 -17.15 21.25
N SER A 139 5.64 -17.74 20.28
CA SER A 139 7.00 -18.24 20.49
C SER A 139 8.03 -17.10 20.58
N VAL A 140 7.75 -15.95 19.97
CA VAL A 140 8.61 -14.76 20.00
C VAL A 140 7.99 -13.60 20.78
N VAL A 141 6.66 -13.58 20.92
CA VAL A 141 5.90 -12.62 21.71
C VAL A 141 4.86 -13.40 22.54
N PRO A 142 5.17 -13.81 23.78
CA PRO A 142 4.31 -14.72 24.57
C PRO A 142 2.88 -14.22 24.78
N GLU A 143 2.67 -12.92 24.87
CA GLU A 143 1.36 -12.28 25.06
C GLU A 143 0.59 -12.04 23.77
N SER A 144 1.12 -12.45 22.63
CA SER A 144 0.50 -12.22 21.33
C SER A 144 -0.87 -12.89 21.21
N ILE A 145 -1.84 -12.13 20.70
CA ILE A 145 -3.16 -12.62 20.30
C ILE A 145 -3.24 -12.86 18.79
N MET A 146 -2.16 -12.63 18.05
CA MET A 146 -2.09 -12.86 16.62
C MET A 146 -2.33 -14.34 16.31
N PRO A 147 -3.20 -14.68 15.34
CA PRO A 147 -3.33 -16.04 14.84
C PRO A 147 -2.03 -16.57 14.25
N ASN A 148 -1.89 -17.88 14.15
CA ASN A 148 -0.77 -18.46 13.43
C ASN A 148 -1.10 -18.58 11.93
N TYR A 149 -0.07 -18.41 11.11
CA TYR A 149 -0.11 -18.49 9.65
C TYR A 149 0.92 -19.53 9.16
N SER A 150 1.10 -20.62 9.90
CA SER A 150 2.09 -21.66 9.59
C SER A 150 1.87 -22.28 8.21
N PHE A 151 0.63 -22.33 7.74
CA PHE A 151 0.27 -22.88 6.44
C PHE A 151 0.92 -22.12 5.27
N LEU A 152 1.29 -20.84 5.43
CA LEU A 152 1.98 -20.06 4.38
C LEU A 152 3.36 -20.63 4.04
N ALA A 153 4.06 -21.24 5.01
CA ALA A 153 5.33 -21.88 4.78
C ALA A 153 5.23 -23.25 4.07
N GLU A 154 4.03 -23.85 4.08
CA GLU A 154 3.77 -25.12 3.41
C GLU A 154 3.15 -24.92 2.03
N ALA A 155 2.43 -23.80 1.84
CA ALA A 155 1.76 -23.48 0.61
C ALA A 155 2.76 -23.00 -0.46
N PRO A 156 2.87 -23.72 -1.60
CA PRO A 156 3.68 -23.22 -2.70
C PRO A 156 3.06 -21.94 -3.26
N LEU A 157 3.89 -20.95 -3.59
CA LEU A 157 3.42 -19.70 -4.17
C LEU A 157 2.78 -19.97 -5.55
N LYS A 158 1.49 -19.74 -5.65
CA LYS A 158 0.72 -19.90 -6.89
C LYS A 158 0.20 -18.54 -7.34
N VAL A 159 0.87 -17.93 -8.28
CA VAL A 159 0.37 -16.76 -8.98
C VAL A 159 -0.01 -17.19 -10.40
N PRO A 160 -1.30 -17.36 -10.70
CA PRO A 160 -1.74 -17.94 -11.98
C PRO A 160 -1.20 -17.21 -13.20
N ASP A 161 -1.16 -15.88 -13.14
CA ASP A 161 -0.61 -15.04 -14.20
C ASP A 161 0.02 -13.77 -13.61
N VAL A 162 1.30 -13.85 -13.32
CA VAL A 162 2.08 -12.72 -12.76
C VAL A 162 2.10 -11.54 -13.73
N ALA A 163 2.26 -11.80 -15.01
CA ALA A 163 2.32 -10.77 -16.04
C ALA A 163 0.98 -10.02 -16.19
N ALA A 164 -0.15 -10.74 -16.10
CA ALA A 164 -1.47 -10.13 -16.12
C ALA A 164 -1.70 -9.24 -14.90
N ASN A 165 -1.23 -9.64 -13.71
CA ASN A 165 -1.33 -8.82 -12.50
C ASN A 165 -0.56 -7.49 -12.66
N LEU A 166 0.69 -7.55 -13.13
CA LEU A 166 1.47 -6.33 -13.39
C LEU A 166 0.85 -5.47 -14.51
N THR A 167 0.26 -6.10 -15.52
CA THR A 167 -0.46 -5.40 -16.58
C THR A 167 -1.68 -4.67 -16.04
N ALA A 168 -2.45 -5.30 -15.16
CA ALA A 168 -3.60 -4.68 -14.51
C ALA A 168 -3.17 -3.47 -13.67
N LEU A 169 -2.09 -3.59 -12.89
CA LEU A 169 -1.53 -2.48 -12.12
C LEU A 169 -1.03 -1.34 -13.02
N ARG A 170 -0.43 -1.65 -14.17
CA ARG A 170 -0.05 -0.64 -15.16
C ARG A 170 -1.25 0.14 -15.69
N HIS A 171 -2.39 -0.49 -15.89
CA HIS A 171 -3.63 0.20 -16.31
C HIS A 171 -4.15 1.20 -15.27
N VAL A 172 -3.85 1.02 -14.01
CA VAL A 172 -4.21 1.98 -12.94
C VAL A 172 -3.07 2.94 -12.60
N GLY A 173 -1.99 2.98 -13.40
CA GLY A 173 -0.96 4.02 -13.33
C GLY A 173 0.37 3.59 -12.69
N VAL A 174 0.53 2.31 -12.30
CA VAL A 174 1.84 1.83 -11.83
C VAL A 174 2.81 1.70 -13.00
N PRO A 175 4.03 2.28 -12.97
CA PRO A 175 4.91 2.40 -14.12
C PRO A 175 5.72 1.12 -14.43
N TYR A 176 5.05 -0.02 -14.57
CA TYR A 176 5.70 -1.24 -15.07
C TYR A 176 6.00 -1.14 -16.55
N SER A 177 7.24 -1.39 -16.93
CA SER A 177 7.67 -1.46 -18.34
C SER A 177 7.27 -2.78 -18.98
N ASP A 178 7.36 -2.86 -20.32
CA ASP A 178 7.14 -4.13 -21.03
C ASP A 178 8.18 -5.20 -20.64
N LYS A 179 9.39 -4.78 -20.28
CA LYS A 179 10.43 -5.69 -19.77
C LYS A 179 10.07 -6.28 -18.41
N ASP A 180 9.53 -5.46 -17.51
CA ASP A 180 9.09 -5.91 -16.18
C ASP A 180 7.98 -6.96 -16.29
N ILE A 181 7.03 -6.72 -17.19
CA ILE A 181 5.91 -7.63 -17.42
C ILE A 181 6.40 -8.94 -18.08
N ALA A 182 7.29 -8.84 -19.06
CA ALA A 182 7.83 -10.02 -19.74
C ALA A 182 8.68 -10.90 -18.81
N ALA A 183 9.46 -10.29 -17.90
CA ALA A 183 10.32 -10.98 -16.95
C ALA A 183 9.60 -11.36 -15.65
N ALA A 184 8.36 -10.98 -15.44
CA ALA A 184 7.68 -11.02 -14.14
C ALA A 184 7.74 -12.39 -13.46
N LYS A 185 7.56 -13.49 -14.18
CA LYS A 185 7.63 -14.84 -13.63
C LYS A 185 9.05 -15.21 -13.22
N THR A 186 10.02 -14.95 -14.08
CA THR A 186 11.44 -15.23 -13.81
C THR A 186 11.93 -14.40 -12.63
N ASP A 187 11.54 -13.13 -12.54
CA ASP A 187 11.89 -12.23 -11.45
C ASP A 187 11.33 -12.71 -10.11
N LEU A 188 10.08 -13.18 -10.10
CA LEU A 188 9.45 -13.72 -8.90
C LEU A 188 10.23 -14.93 -8.36
N GLU A 189 10.57 -15.86 -9.23
CA GLU A 189 11.31 -17.07 -8.86
C GLU A 189 12.76 -16.74 -8.43
N ALA A 190 13.43 -15.86 -9.18
CA ALA A 190 14.82 -15.49 -8.92
C ALA A 190 14.98 -14.66 -7.65
N GLN A 191 14.00 -13.85 -7.27
CA GLN A 191 14.10 -13.05 -6.06
C GLN A 191 14.07 -13.90 -4.77
N ALA A 192 13.35 -15.02 -4.78
CA ALA A 192 13.26 -15.94 -3.65
C ALA A 192 14.35 -17.03 -3.67
N ASN A 193 15.13 -17.12 -4.74
CA ASN A 193 16.19 -18.12 -4.86
C ASN A 193 17.53 -17.45 -5.18
N PRO A 194 18.45 -17.34 -4.19
CA PRO A 194 19.75 -16.69 -4.39
C PRO A 194 20.69 -17.43 -5.37
N GLU A 195 20.40 -18.70 -5.70
CA GLU A 195 21.17 -19.48 -6.67
C GLU A 195 20.67 -19.30 -8.11
N ALA A 196 19.47 -18.71 -8.29
CA ALA A 196 18.93 -18.45 -9.62
C ALA A 196 19.59 -17.22 -10.26
N ASP A 197 19.63 -17.21 -11.58
CA ASP A 197 20.08 -16.04 -12.32
C ASP A 197 19.01 -14.94 -12.22
N ALA A 198 19.28 -13.93 -11.41
CA ALA A 198 18.41 -12.77 -11.25
C ALA A 198 18.52 -11.77 -12.42
N GLY A 199 19.41 -11.99 -13.38
CA GLY A 199 19.57 -11.14 -14.57
C GLY A 199 19.71 -9.66 -14.20
N ASP A 200 18.83 -8.83 -14.76
CA ASP A 200 18.80 -7.38 -14.52
C ASP A 200 17.78 -6.93 -13.45
N LEU A 201 17.24 -7.86 -12.65
CA LEU A 201 16.23 -7.57 -11.62
C LEU A 201 16.66 -6.43 -10.69
N ALA A 202 17.88 -6.48 -10.15
CA ALA A 202 18.38 -5.45 -9.24
C ALA A 202 18.54 -4.07 -9.92
N ALA A 203 18.78 -4.04 -11.22
CA ALA A 203 18.85 -2.80 -12.00
C ALA A 203 17.44 -2.21 -12.26
N ARG A 204 16.44 -3.06 -12.51
CA ARG A 204 15.05 -2.66 -12.72
C ARG A 204 14.31 -2.31 -11.43
N TYR A 205 14.66 -3.01 -10.35
CA TYR A 205 14.07 -2.81 -9.02
C TYR A 205 15.15 -2.47 -7.98
N PRO A 206 15.64 -1.23 -7.94
CA PRO A 206 16.64 -0.81 -6.96
C PRO A 206 16.21 -1.14 -5.52
N LYS A 207 17.17 -1.54 -4.67
CA LYS A 207 16.93 -1.99 -3.29
C LYS A 207 16.06 -3.25 -3.16
N ALA A 208 15.73 -3.96 -4.23
CA ALA A 208 15.10 -5.28 -4.12
C ALA A 208 16.06 -6.25 -3.41
N GLN A 209 15.53 -6.96 -2.44
CA GLN A 209 16.29 -7.96 -1.69
C GLN A 209 16.12 -9.30 -2.41
N ILE A 210 17.24 -9.93 -2.78
CA ILE A 210 17.26 -11.23 -3.49
C ILE A 210 17.89 -12.22 -2.51
N ARG A 211 17.07 -13.10 -1.96
CA ARG A 211 17.49 -14.13 -1.00
C ARG A 211 16.37 -15.11 -0.72
N ASP A 212 16.73 -16.24 -0.14
CA ASP A 212 15.76 -17.15 0.48
C ASP A 212 15.17 -16.49 1.75
N PHE A 213 13.87 -16.26 1.76
CA PHE A 213 13.19 -15.55 2.86
C PHE A 213 12.66 -16.51 3.92
N ASP A 214 12.29 -17.75 3.57
CA ASP A 214 11.70 -18.70 4.52
C ASP A 214 12.66 -19.77 5.02
N GLY A 215 13.84 -19.90 4.45
CA GLY A 215 14.89 -20.86 4.80
C GLY A 215 14.79 -22.19 4.04
N ASP A 216 13.99 -22.28 2.96
CA ASP A 216 13.87 -23.45 2.08
C ASP A 216 14.07 -23.09 0.61
N PRO A 217 15.32 -22.96 0.13
CA PRO A 217 15.60 -22.50 -1.24
C PRO A 217 15.13 -23.45 -2.35
N LYS A 218 14.60 -24.62 -2.01
CA LYS A 218 14.14 -25.61 -2.99
C LYS A 218 12.77 -25.27 -3.57
N ARG A 219 12.02 -24.39 -2.96
CA ARG A 219 10.68 -24.03 -3.37
C ARG A 219 10.36 -22.58 -2.98
N VAL A 220 9.59 -21.90 -3.79
CA VAL A 220 9.07 -20.59 -3.46
C VAL A 220 7.70 -20.76 -2.81
N THR A 221 7.56 -20.27 -1.60
CA THR A 221 6.35 -20.40 -0.78
C THR A 221 5.60 -19.08 -0.67
N GLU A 222 4.36 -19.12 -0.17
CA GLU A 222 3.62 -17.92 0.18
C GLU A 222 4.29 -17.15 1.34
N MET A 223 5.05 -17.83 2.18
CA MET A 223 5.83 -17.22 3.25
C MET A 223 6.96 -16.34 2.70
N ASP A 224 7.70 -16.82 1.67
CA ASP A 224 8.73 -16.01 1.00
C ASP A 224 8.17 -14.71 0.49
N ALA A 225 7.05 -14.77 -0.22
CA ALA A 225 6.41 -13.59 -0.79
C ALA A 225 5.98 -12.60 0.29
N LEU A 226 5.33 -13.10 1.35
CA LEU A 226 4.89 -12.24 2.46
C LEU A 226 6.07 -11.60 3.19
N VAL A 227 7.13 -12.37 3.48
CA VAL A 227 8.32 -11.82 4.17
C VAL A 227 9.05 -10.84 3.27
N ALA A 228 9.18 -11.10 1.96
CA ALA A 228 9.75 -10.15 1.01
C ALA A 228 8.99 -8.81 1.02
N TYR A 229 7.66 -8.85 1.02
CA TYR A 229 6.84 -7.64 1.14
C TYR A 229 7.07 -6.91 2.47
N LEU A 230 7.04 -7.62 3.60
CA LEU A 230 7.26 -7.00 4.92
C LEU A 230 8.65 -6.38 5.05
N GLN A 231 9.68 -7.03 4.52
CA GLN A 231 11.05 -6.54 4.56
C GLN A 231 11.31 -5.32 3.68
N MET A 232 10.45 -5.08 2.70
CA MET A 232 10.54 -3.90 1.85
C MET A 232 9.90 -2.66 2.51
N LEU A 233 8.88 -2.83 3.36
CA LEU A 233 8.12 -1.73 3.94
C LEU A 233 9.00 -0.71 4.67
N GLY A 234 8.91 0.55 4.23
CA GLY A 234 9.63 1.68 4.80
C GLY A 234 11.13 1.74 4.45
N THR A 235 11.61 0.91 3.51
CA THR A 235 13.04 0.87 3.12
C THR A 235 13.35 1.59 1.81
N MET A 236 12.34 1.90 1.01
CA MET A 236 12.55 2.52 -0.31
C MET A 236 13.06 3.95 -0.20
N VAL A 237 12.48 4.74 0.69
CA VAL A 237 12.84 6.15 0.90
C VAL A 237 13.77 6.28 2.10
N ASP A 238 14.88 6.98 1.93
CA ASP A 238 15.71 7.43 3.05
C ASP A 238 15.21 8.80 3.53
N VAL A 239 14.27 8.75 4.47
CA VAL A 239 13.67 9.96 5.05
C VAL A 239 14.65 10.85 5.84
N ASN A 240 15.84 10.34 6.13
CA ASN A 240 16.89 11.10 6.82
C ASN A 240 17.90 11.72 5.84
N SER A 241 17.79 11.44 4.54
CA SER A 241 18.65 12.07 3.54
C SER A 241 18.41 13.58 3.47
N ALA A 242 19.46 14.34 3.16
CA ALA A 242 19.35 15.79 3.02
C ALA A 242 18.31 16.18 1.95
N ALA A 243 18.25 15.45 0.85
CA ALA A 243 17.27 15.66 -0.21
C ALA A 243 15.82 15.45 0.28
N ALA A 244 15.54 14.36 1.00
CA ALA A 244 14.24 14.12 1.58
C ALA A 244 13.85 15.20 2.60
N GLN A 245 14.77 15.65 3.43
CA GLN A 245 14.53 16.72 4.42
C GLN A 245 14.26 18.07 3.75
N GLU A 246 14.94 18.38 2.66
CA GLU A 246 14.71 19.61 1.90
C GLU A 246 13.33 19.59 1.26
N GLU A 247 12.94 18.49 0.64
CA GLU A 247 11.64 18.30 0.00
C GLU A 247 10.50 18.34 1.03
N LEU A 248 10.66 17.66 2.16
CA LEU A 248 9.71 17.69 3.28
C LEU A 248 9.57 19.06 3.95
N SER A 249 10.61 19.91 3.87
CA SER A 249 10.55 21.28 4.41
C SER A 249 9.68 22.24 3.59
N GLY A 250 9.16 21.79 2.44
CA GLY A 250 8.31 22.60 1.54
C GLY A 250 9.04 23.79 0.90
N LYS A 251 10.37 23.80 0.90
CA LYS A 251 11.15 24.84 0.20
C LYS A 251 11.10 24.54 -1.29
N PRO A 252 10.75 25.54 -2.14
CA PRO A 252 10.79 25.37 -3.58
C PRO A 252 12.19 24.93 -4.01
N GLN A 253 12.29 23.85 -4.79
CA GLN A 253 13.57 23.46 -5.36
C GLN A 253 14.15 24.63 -6.17
N ALA A 254 15.41 24.96 -5.93
CA ALA A 254 16.11 26.04 -6.62
C ALA A 254 16.38 25.66 -8.08
N GLY A 255 15.34 25.58 -8.91
CA GLY A 255 15.40 25.18 -10.31
C GLY A 255 14.10 25.31 -11.08
N GLU A 256 12.98 25.35 -10.42
CA GLU A 256 11.66 25.52 -11.06
C GLU A 256 11.33 27.00 -11.25
N LYS A 257 12.14 27.67 -12.10
CA LYS A 257 11.74 28.95 -12.72
C LYS A 257 10.74 28.60 -13.82
N GLY A 258 9.53 29.11 -13.65
CA GLY A 258 8.34 28.97 -14.43
C GLY A 258 8.51 28.66 -15.93
N LYS A 259 7.70 27.72 -16.37
CA LYS A 259 7.19 27.68 -17.74
C LYS A 259 5.69 27.77 -17.71
#